data_943808c96a7593a4b2dc112476eca064
#
_entry.id   943808c96a7593a4b2dc112476eca064
#
_cell.length_a   1.000
_cell.length_b   1.000
_cell.length_c   1.000
_cell.angle_alpha   90.00
_cell.angle_beta   90.00
_cell.angle_gamma   90.00
#
_symmetry.space_group_name_H-M   'P 1'
#
loop_
_entity.id
_entity.type
_entity.pdbx_description
1 polymer ?
#
loop_
_entity_poly.entity_id
_entity_poly.type
_entity_poly.pdbx_seq_one_letter_code
_entity_poly.pdbx_strand_id
1 'polypeptide(L)'
;MSLKEDIAKHKASLPLRYTQEWLQARFREFYATAEPELPPRFTAREWGMLGWGGKMMQRHLAFRSEGELQARLAREAPAHVYHSVAYYAHPSAGKMNEKQWQAADLIFDLDADHLP
;
A
#
# COMPACT_ATOMS: atom_id res chain seq x y z
N MET A 1 -2.49 14.36 22.50
CA MET A 1 -1.94 14.99 21.28
C MET A 1 -2.21 14.08 20.09
N SER A 2 -2.67 14.63 18.99
CA SER A 2 -2.95 13.83 17.80
C SER A 2 -1.66 13.39 17.10
N LEU A 3 -1.73 12.33 16.31
CA LEU A 3 -0.60 11.88 15.49
C LEU A 3 -0.11 12.98 14.55
N LYS A 4 -1.03 13.75 13.98
CA LYS A 4 -0.71 14.87 13.09
C LYS A 4 0.11 15.96 13.80
N GLU A 5 -0.24 16.26 15.03
CA GLU A 5 0.49 17.26 15.83
C GLU A 5 1.87 16.75 16.22
N ASP A 6 1.99 15.47 16.57
CA ASP A 6 3.28 14.86 16.87
C ASP A 6 4.21 14.87 15.65
N ILE A 7 3.71 14.55 14.48
CA ILE A 7 4.49 14.60 13.23
C ILE A 7 4.97 16.00 12.96
N ALA A 8 4.10 17.00 13.06
CA ALA A 8 4.46 18.40 12.81
C ALA A 8 5.53 18.88 13.80
N LYS A 9 5.40 18.54 15.08
CA LYS A 9 6.34 18.90 16.13
C LYS A 9 7.73 18.30 15.88
N HIS A 10 7.78 17.00 15.58
CA HIS A 10 9.04 16.31 15.34
C HIS A 10 9.70 16.76 14.03
N LYS A 11 8.91 17.01 13.01
CA LYS A 11 9.40 17.46 11.70
C LYS A 11 10.11 18.81 11.78
N ALA A 12 9.71 19.68 12.70
CA ALA A 12 10.34 20.98 12.89
C ALA A 12 11.72 20.90 13.54
N SER A 13 12.04 19.81 14.26
CA SER A 13 13.25 19.67 15.06
C SER A 13 14.20 18.56 14.63
N LEU A 14 13.80 17.68 13.68
CA LEU A 14 14.60 16.52 13.30
C LEU A 14 14.91 16.54 11.80
N PRO A 15 16.09 15.98 11.39
CA PRO A 15 16.37 15.72 9.99
C PRO A 15 15.28 14.83 9.36
N LEU A 16 15.06 14.98 8.06
CA LEU A 16 14.00 14.24 7.33
C LEU A 16 14.09 12.73 7.52
N ARG A 17 15.31 12.17 7.50
CA ARG A 17 15.50 10.71 7.68
C ARG A 17 14.97 10.20 9.01
N TYR A 18 15.17 10.97 10.10
CA TYR A 18 14.65 10.58 11.42
C TYR A 18 13.13 10.68 11.47
N THR A 19 12.57 11.66 10.76
CA THR A 19 11.11 11.76 10.62
C THR A 19 10.55 10.55 9.89
N GLN A 20 11.19 10.11 8.82
CA GLN A 20 10.78 8.93 8.08
C GLN A 20 10.91 7.65 8.93
N GLU A 21 12.01 7.49 9.63
CA GLU A 21 12.21 6.36 10.52
C GLU A 21 11.16 6.30 11.62
N TRP A 22 10.82 7.46 12.20
CA TRP A 22 9.78 7.56 13.21
C TRP A 22 8.41 7.17 12.66
N LEU A 23 8.06 7.69 11.48
CA LEU A 23 6.80 7.36 10.80
C LEU A 23 6.73 5.87 10.47
N GLN A 24 7.80 5.30 9.94
CA GLN A 24 7.85 3.89 9.61
C GLN A 24 7.64 3.01 10.85
N ALA A 25 8.24 3.40 11.98
CA ALA A 25 8.04 2.68 13.24
C ALA A 25 6.57 2.71 13.68
N ARG A 26 5.88 3.87 13.51
CA ARG A 26 4.46 3.98 13.82
C ARG A 26 3.62 3.13 12.88
N PHE A 27 3.95 3.11 11.59
CA PHE A 27 3.27 2.27 10.61
C PHE A 27 3.46 0.79 10.93
N ARG A 28 4.66 0.40 11.34
CA ARG A 28 4.93 -0.99 11.71
C ARG A 28 4.09 -1.42 12.90
N GLU A 29 3.98 -0.58 13.92
CA GLU A 29 3.12 -0.85 15.08
C GLU A 29 1.66 -1.02 14.65
N PHE A 30 1.18 -0.17 13.75
CA PHE A 30 -0.17 -0.27 13.23
C PHE A 30 -0.38 -1.59 12.48
N TYR A 31 0.50 -1.91 11.54
CA TYR A 31 0.36 -3.13 10.73
C TYR A 31 0.51 -4.41 11.55
N ALA A 32 1.20 -4.37 12.67
CA ALA A 32 1.38 -5.54 13.52
C ALA A 32 0.06 -6.01 14.15
N THR A 33 -0.88 -5.10 14.40
CA THR A 33 -2.12 -5.40 15.11
C THR A 33 -3.39 -5.09 14.32
N ALA A 34 -3.29 -4.33 13.23
CA ALA A 34 -4.45 -3.94 12.44
C ALA A 34 -5.01 -5.13 11.68
N GLU A 35 -6.33 -5.19 11.61
CA GLU A 35 -7.03 -6.10 10.71
C GLU A 35 -7.40 -5.29 9.46
N PRO A 36 -6.67 -5.47 8.34
CA PRO A 36 -6.94 -4.66 7.17
C PRO A 36 -8.28 -5.01 6.55
N GLU A 37 -9.01 -4.00 6.12
CA GLU A 37 -10.19 -4.17 5.31
C GLU A 37 -9.75 -4.42 3.88
N LEU A 38 -9.96 -5.64 3.39
CA LEU A 38 -9.43 -6.06 2.11
C LEU A 38 -10.44 -5.86 1.00
N PRO A 39 -9.99 -5.49 -0.20
CA PRO A 39 -10.87 -5.41 -1.36
C PRO A 39 -11.35 -6.81 -1.76
N PRO A 40 -12.52 -6.91 -2.42
CA PRO A 40 -13.00 -8.20 -2.93
C PRO A 40 -11.98 -8.85 -3.84
N ARG A 41 -11.88 -10.17 -3.80
CA ARG A 41 -10.98 -10.96 -4.65
C ARG A 41 -9.52 -10.47 -4.57
N PHE A 42 -9.06 -10.12 -3.38
CA PHE A 42 -7.70 -9.59 -3.21
C PHE A 42 -6.61 -10.54 -3.72
N THR A 43 -6.87 -11.85 -3.73
CA THR A 43 -5.91 -12.87 -4.20
C THR A 43 -5.72 -12.85 -5.71
N ALA A 44 -6.66 -12.28 -6.46
CA ALA A 44 -6.58 -12.15 -7.92
C ALA A 44 -6.02 -10.80 -8.37
N ARG A 45 -5.67 -9.93 -7.45
CA ARG A 45 -5.15 -8.59 -7.75
C ARG A 45 -3.63 -8.58 -7.72
N GLU A 46 -3.06 -7.72 -8.56
CA GLU A 46 -1.65 -7.35 -8.40
C GLU A 46 -1.54 -6.32 -7.30
N TRP A 47 -0.55 -6.47 -6.43
CA TRP A 47 -0.24 -5.53 -5.37
C TRP A 47 1.10 -4.87 -5.62
N GLY A 48 1.24 -3.67 -5.09
CA GLY A 48 2.48 -2.93 -5.15
C GLY A 48 2.75 -2.23 -3.82
N MET A 49 4.01 -2.04 -3.51
CA MET A 49 4.43 -1.37 -2.27
C MET A 49 5.57 -0.42 -2.55
N LEU A 50 5.47 0.77 -1.96
CA LEU A 50 6.53 1.78 -2.03
C LEU A 50 7.09 2.01 -0.63
N GLY A 51 8.41 1.83 -0.49
CA GLY A 51 9.08 2.04 0.78
C GLY A 51 9.34 3.51 1.09
N TRP A 52 9.78 3.78 2.30
CA TRP A 52 10.12 5.11 2.78
C TRP A 52 11.40 5.58 2.10
N GLY A 53 11.36 6.74 1.45
CA GLY A 53 12.51 7.27 0.72
C GLY A 53 12.85 6.52 -0.55
N GLY A 54 12.13 5.46 -0.87
CA GLY A 54 12.33 4.68 -2.08
C GLY A 54 11.77 5.38 -3.31
N LYS A 55 12.44 5.20 -4.44
CA LYS A 55 12.02 5.80 -5.71
C LYS A 55 11.31 4.79 -6.61
N MET A 56 11.47 3.50 -6.34
CA MET A 56 10.88 2.44 -7.15
C MET A 56 9.91 1.62 -6.34
N MET A 57 8.73 1.41 -6.91
CA MET A 57 7.70 0.58 -6.31
C MET A 57 8.02 -0.90 -6.56
N GLN A 58 7.88 -1.73 -5.52
CA GLN A 58 7.83 -3.17 -5.70
C GLN A 58 6.50 -3.52 -6.34
N ARG A 59 6.55 -4.15 -7.49
CA ARG A 59 5.35 -4.51 -8.27
C ARG A 59 5.22 -6.03 -8.37
N HIS A 60 4.13 -6.47 -9.00
CA HIS A 60 3.87 -7.88 -9.30
C HIS A 60 3.79 -8.73 -8.04
N LEU A 61 3.31 -8.16 -6.95
CA LEU A 61 3.07 -8.89 -5.72
C LEU A 61 1.68 -9.52 -5.75
N ALA A 62 1.58 -10.71 -5.16
CA ALA A 62 0.31 -11.38 -4.98
C ALA A 62 0.29 -12.04 -3.61
N PHE A 63 -0.90 -12.13 -3.01
CA PHE A 63 -1.07 -12.71 -1.68
C PHE A 63 -2.17 -13.75 -1.73
N ARG A 64 -1.91 -14.92 -1.13
CA ARG A 64 -2.83 -16.05 -1.14
C ARG A 64 -3.78 -16.04 0.05
N SER A 65 -3.41 -15.31 1.12
CA SER A 65 -4.21 -15.23 2.34
C SER A 65 -4.06 -13.86 2.99
N GLU A 66 -5.02 -13.53 3.85
CA GLU A 66 -4.93 -12.30 4.65
C GLU A 66 -3.69 -12.31 5.55
N GLY A 67 -3.37 -13.47 6.14
CA GLY A 67 -2.20 -13.59 6.98
C GLY A 67 -0.89 -13.34 6.25
N GLU A 68 -0.78 -13.77 4.99
CA GLU A 68 0.39 -13.51 4.16
C GLU A 68 0.56 -12.02 3.89
N LEU A 69 -0.54 -11.33 3.54
CA LEU A 69 -0.53 -9.89 3.32
C LEU A 69 -0.19 -9.14 4.60
N GLN A 70 -0.82 -9.48 5.70
CA GLN A 70 -0.57 -8.82 6.98
C GLN A 70 0.87 -9.00 7.45
N ALA A 71 1.41 -10.21 7.32
CA ALA A 71 2.80 -10.48 7.69
C ALA A 71 3.77 -9.64 6.85
N ARG A 72 3.50 -9.47 5.56
CA ARG A 72 4.31 -8.64 4.68
C ARG A 72 4.23 -7.17 5.08
N LEU A 73 3.04 -6.66 5.35
CA LEU A 73 2.84 -5.27 5.78
C LEU A 73 3.54 -4.99 7.11
N ALA A 74 3.42 -5.90 8.08
CA ALA A 74 4.06 -5.74 9.37
C ALA A 74 5.59 -5.76 9.27
N ARG A 75 6.13 -6.63 8.41
CA ARG A 75 7.57 -6.76 8.22
C ARG A 75 8.17 -5.55 7.52
N GLU A 76 7.55 -5.10 6.44
CA GLU A 76 8.11 -4.03 5.62
C GLU A 76 7.64 -2.63 6.01
N ALA A 77 6.48 -2.51 6.61
CA ALA A 77 5.87 -1.24 6.98
C ALA A 77 6.02 -0.18 5.86
N PRO A 78 5.48 -0.45 4.65
CA PRO A 78 5.69 0.43 3.51
C PRO A 78 4.99 1.77 3.70
N ALA A 79 5.50 2.81 3.01
CA ALA A 79 4.86 4.12 2.99
C ALA A 79 3.55 4.12 2.22
N HIS A 80 3.48 3.35 1.14
CA HIS A 80 2.28 3.23 0.30
C HIS A 80 2.04 1.79 -0.10
N VAL A 81 0.77 1.42 -0.14
CA VAL A 81 0.33 0.11 -0.60
C VAL A 81 -0.75 0.32 -1.65
N TYR A 82 -0.62 -0.36 -2.77
CA TYR A 82 -1.53 -0.26 -3.90
C TYR A 82 -2.03 -1.63 -4.30
N HIS A 83 -3.23 -1.69 -4.82
CA HIS A 83 -3.72 -2.89 -5.49
C HIS A 83 -4.33 -2.52 -6.84
N SER A 84 -4.34 -3.47 -7.77
CA SER A 84 -4.94 -3.26 -9.08
C SER A 84 -6.46 -3.23 -8.98
N VAL A 85 -7.09 -2.53 -9.93
CA VAL A 85 -8.53 -2.62 -10.13
C VAL A 85 -8.89 -3.82 -11.00
N ALA A 86 -7.91 -4.37 -11.72
CA ALA A 86 -8.07 -5.55 -12.55
C ALA A 86 -7.84 -6.82 -11.74
N TYR A 87 -8.44 -7.90 -12.21
CA TYR A 87 -8.28 -9.25 -11.68
C TYR A 87 -7.53 -10.10 -12.69
N TYR A 88 -6.57 -10.86 -12.21
CA TYR A 88 -5.69 -11.68 -13.05
C TYR A 88 -5.69 -13.13 -12.56
N ALA A 89 -5.52 -14.06 -13.50
CA ALA A 89 -5.28 -15.46 -13.13
C ALA A 89 -3.92 -15.63 -12.46
N HIS A 90 -2.91 -14.84 -12.91
CA HIS A 90 -1.55 -14.88 -12.39
C HIS A 90 -1.09 -13.45 -12.06
N PRO A 91 -1.55 -12.86 -10.94
CA PRO A 91 -1.26 -11.45 -10.63
C PRO A 91 0.22 -11.16 -10.38
N SER A 92 1.00 -12.16 -9.99
CA SER A 92 2.44 -11.99 -9.74
C SER A 92 3.32 -12.14 -10.99
N ALA A 93 2.73 -12.46 -12.15
CA ALA A 93 3.51 -12.55 -13.39
C ALA A 93 4.07 -11.18 -13.78
N GLY A 94 5.30 -11.15 -14.28
CA GLY A 94 5.99 -9.91 -14.61
C GLY A 94 5.55 -9.25 -15.91
N LYS A 95 4.85 -9.98 -16.79
CA LYS A 95 4.37 -9.47 -18.08
C LYS A 95 2.86 -9.51 -18.15
N MET A 96 2.27 -8.49 -18.75
CA MET A 96 0.81 -8.37 -18.82
C MET A 96 0.13 -9.55 -19.50
N ASN A 97 0.71 -10.05 -20.59
CA ASN A 97 0.16 -11.20 -21.28
C ASN A 97 0.22 -12.51 -20.46
N GLU A 98 1.17 -12.58 -19.54
CA GLU A 98 1.32 -13.76 -18.64
C GLU A 98 0.39 -13.66 -17.44
N LYS A 99 -0.05 -12.46 -17.07
CA LYS A 99 -0.99 -12.26 -15.96
C LYS A 99 -2.37 -12.84 -16.25
N GLN A 100 -2.79 -12.88 -17.48
CA GLN A 100 -4.11 -13.35 -17.92
C GLN A 100 -5.24 -12.58 -17.25
N TRP A 101 -5.54 -11.42 -17.82
CA TRP A 101 -6.61 -10.55 -17.36
C TRP A 101 -7.95 -11.27 -17.38
N GLN A 102 -8.73 -11.14 -16.32
CA GLN A 102 -10.03 -11.79 -16.18
C GLN A 102 -11.17 -10.81 -16.13
N ALA A 103 -11.03 -9.73 -15.36
CA ALA A 103 -12.09 -8.76 -15.15
C ALA A 103 -11.48 -7.50 -14.51
N ALA A 104 -12.30 -6.50 -14.27
CA ALA A 104 -11.89 -5.30 -13.55
C ALA A 104 -13.08 -4.72 -12.80
N ASP A 105 -12.81 -4.00 -11.70
CA ASP A 105 -13.81 -3.19 -11.03
C ASP A 105 -14.20 -2.01 -11.92
N LEU A 106 -15.45 -1.60 -11.85
CA LEU A 106 -15.88 -0.36 -12.46
C LEU A 106 -15.70 0.77 -11.44
N ILE A 107 -14.82 1.71 -11.76
CA ILE A 107 -14.47 2.81 -10.88
C ILE A 107 -14.79 4.12 -11.57
N PHE A 108 -15.49 5.01 -10.84
CA PHE A 108 -15.73 6.39 -11.27
C PHE A 108 -14.89 7.32 -10.40
N ASP A 109 -14.04 8.11 -11.05
CA ASP A 109 -13.24 9.13 -10.37
C ASP A 109 -13.91 10.49 -10.61
N LEU A 110 -14.54 11.02 -9.54
CA LEU A 110 -15.23 12.30 -9.59
C LEU A 110 -14.36 13.35 -8.92
N ASP A 111 -13.86 14.29 -9.73
CA ASP A 111 -13.00 15.36 -9.26
C ASP A 111 -13.83 16.65 -9.09
N ALA A 112 -14.09 17.03 -7.85
CA ALA A 112 -14.88 18.21 -7.51
C ALA A 112 -14.16 19.52 -7.89
N ASP A 113 -12.87 19.51 -8.07
CA ASP A 113 -12.07 20.70 -8.43
C ASP A 113 -12.43 21.23 -9.84
N HIS A 114 -13.01 20.39 -10.67
CA HIS A 114 -13.41 20.72 -12.04
C HIS A 114 -14.89 21.07 -12.18
N LEU A 115 -15.63 21.11 -11.09
CA LEU A 115 -17.02 21.51 -11.12
C LEU A 115 -17.12 23.03 -11.22
N PRO A 116 -18.03 23.58 -12.07
CA PRO A 116 -18.24 25.01 -12.16
C PRO A 116 -18.85 25.63 -10.90
#